data_579ca94a9f0dc9b99d317bce82dc47ca
#
_entry.id   579ca94a9f0dc9b99d317bce82dc47ca
#
_cell.length_a   1.000
_cell.length_b   1.000
_cell.length_c   1.000
_cell.angle_alpha   90.00
_cell.angle_beta   90.00
_cell.angle_gamma   90.00
#
_symmetry.space_group_name_H-M   'P 1'
#
loop_
_entity.id
_entity.type
_entity.pdbx_description
1 polymer ?
#
loop_
_entity_poly.entity_id
_entity_poly.type
_entity_poly.pdbx_seq_one_letter_code
_entity_poly.pdbx_strand_id
1 'polypeptide(L)'
;MVEALREAFPEGIYLVGGAVRDALLGRSGPDLDLAVGPGVEVARVAQFLVDRFGGSYGLHYAFGTARVRLPFGLVVDLAESREEVYPYPGALPQVRRAPIARDLERRDYSVNAMAVDLGGLAFLDPYGGLRDLEARLLRPLH
;
A
#
# COMPACT_ATOMS: atom_id res chain seq x y z
N MET A 1 -0.17 4.32 15.83
CA MET A 1 -0.57 4.77 14.50
C MET A 1 -1.65 3.86 13.88
N VAL A 2 -1.44 2.58 13.84
CA VAL A 2 -2.40 1.64 13.22
C VAL A 2 -3.77 1.70 13.90
N GLU A 3 -3.82 1.69 15.23
CA GLU A 3 -5.09 1.78 15.96
C GLU A 3 -5.85 3.08 15.65
N ALA A 4 -5.13 4.21 15.58
CA ALA A 4 -5.74 5.49 15.25
C ALA A 4 -6.30 5.50 13.82
N LEU A 5 -5.57 4.91 12.86
CA LEU A 5 -6.04 4.75 11.48
C LEU A 5 -7.28 3.86 11.41
N ARG A 6 -7.32 2.75 12.15
CA ARG A 6 -8.46 1.84 12.18
C ARG A 6 -9.72 2.52 12.70
N GLU A 7 -9.60 3.36 13.73
CA GLU A 7 -10.73 4.09 14.27
C GLU A 7 -11.29 5.12 13.29
N ALA A 8 -10.39 5.87 12.63
CA ALA A 8 -10.79 6.92 11.69
C ALA A 8 -11.20 6.35 10.33
N PHE A 9 -10.54 5.29 9.88
CA PHE A 9 -10.76 4.65 8.59
C PHE A 9 -10.86 3.13 8.78
N PRO A 10 -12.05 2.62 9.17
CA PRO A 10 -12.21 1.19 9.48
C PRO A 10 -12.09 0.28 8.26
N GLU A 11 -12.20 0.83 7.05
CA GLU A 11 -12.07 0.09 5.80
C GLU A 11 -11.23 0.86 4.80
N GLY A 12 -10.55 0.13 3.92
CA GLY A 12 -9.91 0.69 2.74
C GLY A 12 -8.48 1.16 2.91
N ILE A 13 -7.79 0.81 4.00
CA ILE A 13 -6.35 1.08 4.14
C ILE A 13 -5.60 -0.23 4.34
N TYR A 14 -4.55 -0.42 3.54
CA TYR A 14 -3.77 -1.65 3.50
C TYR A 14 -2.28 -1.35 3.61
N LEU A 15 -1.58 -2.08 4.48
CA LEU A 15 -0.13 -2.10 4.46
C LEU A 15 0.31 -2.98 3.29
N VAL A 16 1.21 -2.50 2.45
CA VAL A 16 1.59 -3.19 1.21
C VAL A 16 3.10 -3.17 0.98
N GLY A 17 3.53 -3.94 0.00
CA GLY A 17 4.88 -3.88 -0.55
C GLY A 17 5.97 -4.37 0.38
N GLY A 18 7.12 -3.70 0.31
CA GLY A 18 8.31 -4.08 1.06
C GLY A 18 8.14 -4.06 2.57
N ALA A 19 7.24 -3.22 3.10
CA ALA A 19 6.96 -3.17 4.54
C ALA A 19 6.36 -4.48 5.06
N VAL A 20 5.47 -5.11 4.29
CA VAL A 20 4.89 -6.42 4.65
C VAL A 20 5.97 -7.50 4.62
N ARG A 21 6.73 -7.55 3.51
CA ARG A 21 7.84 -8.49 3.35
C ARG A 21 8.85 -8.35 4.48
N ASP A 22 9.26 -7.13 4.79
CA ASP A 22 10.28 -6.87 5.80
C ASP A 22 9.78 -7.22 7.20
N ALA A 23 8.50 -6.96 7.50
CA ALA A 23 7.89 -7.36 8.77
C ALA A 23 7.89 -8.88 8.93
N LEU A 24 7.59 -9.63 7.86
CA LEU A 24 7.64 -11.10 7.88
C LEU A 24 9.07 -11.64 8.07
N LEU A 25 10.09 -10.90 7.61
CA LEU A 25 11.50 -11.24 7.80
C LEU A 25 12.06 -10.78 9.15
N GLY A 26 11.23 -10.20 10.02
CA GLY A 26 11.67 -9.64 11.29
C GLY A 26 12.46 -8.35 11.16
N ARG A 27 12.39 -7.71 10.00
CA ARG A 27 13.02 -6.41 9.74
C ARG A 27 12.01 -5.30 9.96
N SER A 28 12.47 -4.18 10.49
CA SER A 28 11.64 -2.97 10.58
C SER A 28 12.44 -1.79 10.05
N GLY A 29 11.75 -0.90 9.35
CA GLY A 29 12.36 0.31 8.82
C GLY A 29 11.45 1.51 9.10
N PRO A 30 11.97 2.73 8.85
CA PRO A 30 11.22 3.96 9.07
C PRO A 30 10.17 4.25 7.99
N ASP A 31 10.12 3.45 6.93
CA ASP A 31 9.25 3.67 5.79
C ASP A 31 8.12 2.65 5.76
N LEU A 32 6.89 3.15 5.63
CA LEU A 32 5.68 2.35 5.47
C LEU A 32 4.99 2.73 4.17
N ASP A 33 4.53 1.73 3.42
CA ASP A 33 3.71 1.92 2.24
C ASP A 33 2.28 1.50 2.54
N LEU A 34 1.35 2.44 2.38
CA LEU A 34 -0.07 2.18 2.55
C LEU A 34 -0.80 2.38 1.23
N ALA A 35 -1.62 1.40 0.85
CA ALA A 35 -2.56 1.54 -0.25
C ALA A 35 -3.92 1.98 0.31
N VAL A 36 -4.55 2.89 -0.41
CA VAL A 36 -5.85 3.47 -0.04
C VAL A 36 -6.87 3.04 -1.10
N GLY A 37 -7.86 2.26 -0.69
CA GLY A 37 -8.89 1.72 -1.57
C GLY A 37 -9.90 2.75 -2.06
N PRO A 38 -10.72 2.38 -3.05
CA PRO A 38 -11.78 3.26 -3.54
C PRO A 38 -12.71 3.70 -2.41
N GLY A 39 -13.13 4.96 -2.46
CA GLY A 39 -13.99 5.54 -1.42
C GLY A 39 -13.24 6.22 -0.28
N VAL A 40 -11.92 6.05 -0.20
CA VAL A 40 -11.07 6.74 0.77
C VAL A 40 -10.12 7.68 0.04
N GLU A 41 -10.05 8.92 0.48
CA GLU A 41 -9.21 9.93 -0.15
C GLU A 41 -7.82 9.96 0.50
N VAL A 42 -6.78 9.86 -0.33
CA VAL A 42 -5.37 9.93 0.12
C VAL A 42 -5.12 11.21 0.93
N ALA A 43 -5.64 12.34 0.45
CA ALA A 43 -5.46 13.62 1.14
C ALA A 43 -6.06 13.62 2.55
N ARG A 44 -7.19 12.95 2.75
CA ARG A 44 -7.83 12.85 4.07
C ARG A 44 -7.02 12.00 5.03
N VAL A 45 -6.44 10.91 4.55
CA VAL A 45 -5.57 10.06 5.36
C VAL A 45 -4.30 10.80 5.76
N ALA A 46 -3.67 11.50 4.80
CA ALA A 46 -2.49 12.31 5.07
C ALA A 46 -2.77 13.40 6.11
N GLN A 47 -3.87 14.14 5.96
CA GLN A 47 -4.26 15.18 6.90
C GLN A 47 -4.54 14.62 8.29
N PHE A 48 -5.22 13.48 8.36
CA PHE A 48 -5.50 12.81 9.62
C PHE A 48 -4.20 12.47 10.37
N LEU A 49 -3.22 11.91 9.67
CA LEU A 49 -1.94 11.53 10.28
C LEU A 49 -1.20 12.73 10.84
N VAL A 50 -1.14 13.82 10.08
CA VAL A 50 -0.46 15.06 10.51
C VAL A 50 -1.21 15.73 11.66
N ASP A 51 -2.53 15.77 11.61
CA ASP A 51 -3.34 16.34 12.69
C ASP A 51 -3.18 15.56 14.00
N ARG A 52 -3.06 14.24 13.88
CA ARG A 52 -2.98 13.35 15.06
C ARG A 52 -1.58 13.25 15.65
N PHE A 53 -0.55 13.22 14.82
CA PHE A 53 0.83 12.92 15.23
C PHE A 53 1.82 14.06 15.00
N GLY A 54 1.46 15.07 14.24
CA GLY A 54 2.37 16.13 13.82
C GLY A 54 3.09 15.77 12.52
N GLY A 55 3.99 16.65 12.10
CA GLY A 55 4.72 16.48 10.85
C GLY A 55 4.14 17.25 9.69
N SER A 56 4.41 16.78 8.48
CA SER A 56 3.98 17.41 7.24
C SER A 56 3.70 16.39 6.16
N TYR A 57 2.99 16.79 5.11
CA TYR A 57 2.78 15.94 3.96
C TYR A 57 2.77 16.72 2.65
N GLY A 58 3.09 16.03 1.56
CA GLY A 58 2.97 16.55 0.19
C GLY A 58 2.10 15.62 -0.63
N LEU A 59 1.29 16.21 -1.51
CA LEU A 59 0.39 15.48 -2.40
C LEU A 59 0.92 15.52 -3.83
N HIS A 60 0.77 14.41 -4.55
CA HIS A 60 0.99 14.31 -5.99
C HIS A 60 -0.32 13.89 -6.64
N TYR A 61 -1.18 14.88 -6.93
CA TYR A 61 -2.52 14.61 -7.47
C TYR A 61 -2.51 13.81 -8.76
N ALA A 62 -1.54 14.08 -9.65
CA ALA A 62 -1.43 13.37 -10.92
C ALA A 62 -1.22 11.86 -10.77
N PHE A 63 -0.67 11.43 -9.63
CA PHE A 63 -0.35 10.02 -9.37
C PHE A 63 -1.20 9.43 -8.26
N GLY A 64 -2.09 10.20 -7.64
CA GLY A 64 -2.91 9.72 -6.52
C GLY A 64 -2.08 9.31 -5.32
N THR A 65 -0.99 10.01 -5.02
CA THR A 65 -0.05 9.67 -3.94
C THR A 65 0.16 10.81 -2.98
N ALA A 66 0.62 10.47 -1.77
CA ALA A 66 1.07 11.44 -0.78
C ALA A 66 2.23 10.85 -0.01
N ARG A 67 3.17 11.70 0.36
CA ARG A 67 4.24 11.34 1.30
C ARG A 67 4.04 12.10 2.59
N VAL A 68 3.90 11.37 3.69
CA VAL A 68 3.70 11.92 5.03
C VAL A 68 4.98 11.72 5.83
N ARG A 69 5.55 12.81 6.34
CA ARG A 69 6.72 12.78 7.21
C ARG A 69 6.26 13.02 8.63
N LEU A 70 6.27 11.97 9.42
CA LEU A 70 5.89 12.01 10.82
C LEU A 70 7.11 12.27 11.72
N PRO A 71 6.90 12.65 13.00
CA PRO A 71 7.98 12.78 13.94
C PRO A 71 8.80 11.48 14.08
N PHE A 72 10.02 11.60 14.57
CA PHE A 72 10.94 10.48 14.82
C PHE A 72 11.40 9.75 13.55
N GLY A 73 11.37 10.44 12.39
CA GLY A 73 11.88 9.91 11.14
C GLY A 73 10.97 8.89 10.44
N LEU A 74 9.75 8.73 10.88
CA LEU A 74 8.79 7.84 10.22
C LEU A 74 8.23 8.49 8.97
N VAL A 75 8.31 7.79 7.85
CA VAL A 75 7.76 8.22 6.56
C VAL A 75 6.65 7.24 6.15
N VAL A 76 5.49 7.78 5.82
CA VAL A 76 4.36 7.00 5.32
C VAL A 76 4.06 7.43 3.89
N ASP A 77 4.22 6.52 2.95
CA ASP A 77 3.85 6.73 1.56
C ASP A 77 2.44 6.18 1.35
N LEU A 78 1.55 7.05 0.91
CA LEU A 78 0.16 6.72 0.61
C LEU A 78 -0.03 6.71 -0.90
N ALA A 79 -0.69 5.68 -1.40
CA ALA A 79 -1.02 5.57 -2.82
C ALA A 79 -2.43 5.00 -2.98
N GLU A 80 -3.19 5.55 -3.92
CA GLU A 80 -4.45 4.94 -4.32
C GLU A 80 -4.20 3.55 -4.88
N SER A 81 -4.96 2.55 -4.40
CA SER A 81 -4.96 1.24 -5.05
C SER A 81 -5.48 1.39 -6.48
N ARG A 82 -4.81 0.76 -7.42
CA ARG A 82 -5.03 1.02 -8.84
C ARG A 82 -4.86 -0.22 -9.70
N GLU A 83 -5.47 -0.19 -10.88
CA GLU A 83 -5.21 -1.14 -11.95
C GLU A 83 -4.73 -0.41 -13.21
N GLU A 84 -4.08 -1.16 -14.07
CA GLU A 84 -3.62 -0.68 -15.37
C GLU A 84 -4.46 -1.33 -16.46
N VAL A 85 -5.02 -0.52 -17.35
CA VAL A 85 -5.83 -0.98 -18.48
C VAL A 85 -5.14 -0.64 -19.77
N TYR A 86 -4.96 -1.62 -20.63
CA TYR A 86 -4.35 -1.46 -21.95
C TYR A 86 -5.47 -1.45 -23.00
N PRO A 87 -5.79 -0.30 -23.62
CA PRO A 87 -6.91 -0.22 -24.56
C PRO A 87 -6.69 -1.05 -25.84
N TYR A 88 -5.42 -1.31 -26.19
CA TYR A 88 -5.04 -2.21 -27.29
C TYR A 88 -3.62 -2.74 -27.06
N PRO A 89 -3.21 -3.84 -27.72
CA PRO A 89 -1.85 -4.38 -27.57
C PRO A 89 -0.78 -3.34 -27.95
N GLY A 90 0.22 -3.15 -27.06
CA GLY A 90 1.29 -2.17 -27.27
C GLY A 90 0.93 -0.74 -26.88
N ALA A 91 -0.28 -0.48 -26.41
CA ALA A 91 -0.68 0.84 -25.92
C ALA A 91 -0.03 1.16 -24.57
N LEU A 92 0.06 2.46 -24.27
CA LEU A 92 0.39 2.90 -22.93
C LEU A 92 -0.78 2.57 -21.98
N PRO A 93 -0.48 2.14 -20.73
CA PRO A 93 -1.53 1.80 -19.79
C PRO A 93 -2.31 3.04 -19.35
N GLN A 94 -3.61 2.86 -19.20
CA GLN A 94 -4.46 3.80 -18.48
C GLN A 94 -4.57 3.35 -17.04
N VAL A 95 -4.30 4.25 -16.10
CA VAL A 95 -4.34 3.96 -14.67
C VAL A 95 -5.67 4.46 -14.11
N ARG A 96 -6.35 3.61 -13.36
CA ARG A 96 -7.58 3.99 -12.66
C ARG A 96 -7.63 3.36 -11.27
N ARG A 97 -8.40 3.96 -10.36
CA ARG A 97 -8.60 3.40 -9.03
C ARG A 97 -9.27 2.04 -9.11
N ALA A 98 -8.82 1.12 -8.28
CA ALA A 98 -9.33 -0.24 -8.24
C ALA A 98 -9.21 -0.84 -6.85
N PRO A 99 -9.96 -1.91 -6.52
CA PRO A 99 -9.80 -2.63 -5.27
C PRO A 99 -8.38 -3.17 -5.08
N ILE A 100 -8.01 -3.43 -3.82
CA ILE A 100 -6.66 -3.92 -3.49
C ILE A 100 -6.28 -5.19 -4.26
N ALA A 101 -7.22 -6.08 -4.52
CA ALA A 101 -6.95 -7.30 -5.27
C ALA A 101 -6.36 -7.01 -6.66
N ARG A 102 -6.86 -5.98 -7.33
CA ARG A 102 -6.34 -5.55 -8.64
C ARG A 102 -4.98 -4.89 -8.53
N ASP A 103 -4.75 -4.14 -7.46
CA ASP A 103 -3.45 -3.53 -7.21
C ASP A 103 -2.36 -4.59 -7.01
N LEU A 104 -2.64 -5.63 -6.23
CA LEU A 104 -1.70 -6.72 -6.00
C LEU A 104 -1.41 -7.51 -7.29
N GLU A 105 -2.40 -7.69 -8.14
CA GLU A 105 -2.27 -8.43 -9.41
C GLU A 105 -1.22 -7.81 -10.35
N ARG A 106 -1.08 -6.48 -10.37
CA ARG A 106 -0.17 -5.78 -11.27
C ARG A 106 1.29 -5.74 -10.80
N ARG A 107 1.59 -6.26 -9.62
CA ARG A 107 2.93 -6.19 -9.06
C ARG A 107 3.87 -7.21 -9.71
N ASP A 108 5.19 -6.97 -9.60
CA ASP A 108 6.20 -7.74 -10.32
C ASP A 108 6.40 -9.15 -9.74
N TYR A 109 6.45 -9.24 -8.42
CA TYR A 109 6.79 -10.49 -7.73
C TYR A 109 5.78 -10.83 -6.65
N SER A 110 5.60 -12.13 -6.40
CA SER A 110 4.69 -12.63 -5.37
C SER A 110 5.03 -12.08 -3.98
N VAL A 111 6.31 -11.96 -3.65
CA VAL A 111 6.78 -11.45 -2.34
C VAL A 111 6.44 -9.96 -2.13
N ASN A 112 6.13 -9.24 -3.19
CA ASN A 112 5.72 -7.83 -3.16
C ASN A 112 4.22 -7.66 -3.39
N ALA A 113 3.49 -8.76 -3.58
CA ALA A 113 2.04 -8.76 -3.83
C ALA A 113 1.26 -9.29 -2.61
N MET A 114 1.68 -8.86 -1.44
CA MET A 114 1.03 -9.15 -0.16
C MET A 114 0.52 -7.86 0.47
N ALA A 115 -0.56 -7.95 1.23
CA ALA A 115 -1.12 -6.81 1.92
C ALA A 115 -1.69 -7.23 3.28
N VAL A 116 -1.74 -6.26 4.20
CA VAL A 116 -2.48 -6.40 5.45
C VAL A 116 -3.57 -5.36 5.48
N ASP A 117 -4.82 -5.80 5.58
CA ASP A 117 -5.96 -4.92 5.81
C ASP A 117 -5.87 -4.37 7.22
N LEU A 118 -5.63 -3.07 7.38
CA LEU A 118 -5.46 -2.47 8.70
C LEU A 118 -6.76 -2.46 9.50
N GLY A 119 -7.91 -2.45 8.84
CA GLY A 119 -9.20 -2.47 9.53
C GLY A 119 -9.46 -3.79 10.23
N GLY A 120 -9.45 -4.89 9.48
CA GLY A 120 -9.70 -6.22 10.00
C GLY A 120 -8.46 -7.01 10.41
N LEU A 121 -7.27 -6.48 10.15
CA LEU A 121 -5.98 -7.15 10.33
C LEU A 121 -5.88 -8.47 9.54
N ALA A 122 -6.61 -8.59 8.45
CA ALA A 122 -6.53 -9.74 7.55
C ALA A 122 -5.28 -9.67 6.69
N PHE A 123 -4.57 -10.79 6.59
CA PHE A 123 -3.43 -10.93 5.70
C PHE A 123 -3.91 -11.40 4.32
N LEU A 124 -3.53 -10.67 3.27
CA LEU A 124 -3.90 -10.94 1.89
C LEU A 124 -2.66 -11.39 1.11
N ASP A 125 -2.69 -12.62 0.63
CA ASP A 125 -1.55 -13.23 -0.08
C ASP A 125 -2.04 -14.07 -1.25
N PRO A 126 -2.65 -13.44 -2.28
CA PRO A 126 -3.29 -14.17 -3.36
C PRO A 126 -2.34 -14.97 -4.24
N TYR A 127 -1.06 -14.65 -4.25
CA TYR A 127 -0.07 -15.27 -5.14
C TYR A 127 0.98 -16.10 -4.39
N GLY A 128 0.77 -16.38 -3.11
CA GLY A 128 1.68 -17.24 -2.34
C GLY A 128 3.00 -16.59 -1.98
N GLY A 129 3.04 -15.28 -1.78
CA GLY A 129 4.26 -14.55 -1.46
C GLY A 129 4.94 -15.02 -0.18
N LEU A 130 4.17 -15.36 0.86
CA LEU A 130 4.74 -15.86 2.10
C LEU A 130 5.49 -17.18 1.89
N ARG A 131 4.92 -18.11 1.13
CA ARG A 131 5.57 -19.37 0.79
C ARG A 131 6.85 -19.13 0.00
N ASP A 132 6.79 -18.25 -0.99
CA ASP A 132 7.96 -17.93 -1.82
C ASP A 132 9.05 -17.24 -1.00
N LEU A 133 8.66 -16.39 -0.04
CA LEU A 133 9.59 -15.73 0.87
C LEU A 133 10.30 -16.75 1.77
N GLU A 134 9.56 -17.71 2.35
CA GLU A 134 10.11 -18.78 3.17
C GLU A 134 11.07 -19.67 2.35
N ALA A 135 10.74 -19.92 1.09
CA ALA A 135 11.58 -20.70 0.17
C ALA A 135 12.73 -19.87 -0.44
N ARG A 136 12.82 -18.58 -0.14
CA ARG A 136 13.79 -17.63 -0.73
C ARG A 136 13.71 -17.61 -2.26
N LEU A 137 12.50 -17.64 -2.78
CA LEU A 137 12.20 -17.69 -4.21
C LEU A 137 11.62 -16.36 -4.69
N LEU A 138 12.16 -15.85 -5.80
CA LEU A 138 11.56 -14.72 -6.52
C LEU A 138 10.73 -15.28 -7.68
N ARG A 139 9.40 -15.22 -7.51
CA ARG A 139 8.47 -15.67 -8.54
C ARG A 139 7.86 -14.46 -9.22
N PRO A 140 8.19 -14.23 -10.52
CA PRO A 140 7.55 -13.15 -11.27
C PRO A 140 6.09 -13.49 -11.56
N LEU A 141 5.24 -12.47 -11.51
CA LEU A 141 3.81 -12.59 -11.81
C LEU A 141 3.48 -12.30 -13.27
N HIS A 142 4.44 -11.72 -13.99
CA HIS A 142 4.27 -11.34 -15.39
C HIS A 142 5.51 -11.70 -16.23
#